data_61b9754f105d79bcb4c73ec0d297c3e3
#
_entry.id   61b9754f105d79bcb4c73ec0d297c3e3
#
_cell.length_a   1.000
_cell.length_b   1.000
_cell.length_c   1.000
_cell.angle_alpha   90.00
_cell.angle_beta   90.00
_cell.angle_gamma   90.00
#
_symmetry.space_group_name_H-M   'P 1'
#
loop_
_entity.id
_entity.type
_entity.pdbx_description
1 polymer ?
#
loop_
_entity_poly.entity_id
_entity_poly.type
_entity_poly.pdbx_seq_one_letter_code
_entity_poly.pdbx_strand_id
1 'polypeptide(L)'
;MLARQAFREMLFPLSEKELHYREHPEDSLIYFKNFRYEGEATVVTGADNSDEILFFPSPKKQAASNLHGVISPKIAPRVLEGGNLAFNKQTRFGMVPLHRHNYIEMNYVYSGTCVQEINGQTVEMHTGDVTILDRDVVHRVLPTGENDILLNCLMGQNYFKASFIERLAASGAVPRFLSNALNERNDHDHYLLFHTERSYIFRDLFECVFCEYLDPTTCTAGAVENYMSLIFIELARCYQGNQEHEYHKSNKNYLTEVLQYMDDHCIDCTLESTAAHFGFHPNYLSRMVKEGTGSAFKDLVSDGRLSRAAFLLLTTEAPISQ
;
A
#
# COMPACT_ATOMS: atom_id res chain seq x y z
N MET A 1 0.95 -27.36 -3.52
CA MET A 1 1.13 -25.93 -3.88
C MET A 1 0.34 -25.64 -5.14
N LEU A 2 -0.54 -24.66 -5.11
CA LEU A 2 -1.33 -24.22 -6.25
C LEU A 2 -0.39 -23.74 -7.37
N ALA A 3 -0.59 -24.28 -8.59
CA ALA A 3 0.20 -23.81 -9.73
C ALA A 3 -0.28 -22.42 -10.17
N ARG A 4 0.65 -21.53 -10.55
CA ARG A 4 0.32 -20.18 -11.02
C ARG A 4 -0.66 -20.19 -12.21
N GLN A 5 -0.57 -21.17 -13.08
CA GLN A 5 -1.53 -21.32 -14.19
C GLN A 5 -2.96 -21.54 -13.67
N ALA A 6 -3.15 -22.42 -12.69
CA ALA A 6 -4.45 -22.64 -12.08
C ALA A 6 -4.96 -21.38 -11.33
N PHE A 7 -4.07 -20.65 -10.66
CA PHE A 7 -4.41 -19.36 -10.04
C PHE A 7 -4.94 -18.37 -11.09
N ARG A 8 -4.24 -18.21 -12.22
CA ARG A 8 -4.69 -17.32 -13.31
C ARG A 8 -6.08 -17.70 -13.82
N GLU A 9 -6.31 -19.00 -14.02
CA GLU A 9 -7.60 -19.53 -14.49
C GLU A 9 -8.74 -19.31 -13.48
N MET A 10 -8.43 -19.21 -12.18
CA MET A 10 -9.42 -18.94 -11.13
C MET A 10 -9.82 -17.47 -11.03
N LEU A 11 -9.02 -16.52 -11.52
CA LEU A 11 -9.28 -15.10 -11.34
C LEU A 11 -10.41 -14.55 -12.21
N PHE A 12 -10.55 -15.06 -13.44
CA PHE A 12 -11.44 -14.48 -14.45
C PHE A 12 -12.90 -14.95 -14.39
N PRO A 13 -13.23 -16.21 -14.07
CA PRO A 13 -14.62 -16.62 -13.95
C PRO A 13 -15.38 -15.73 -12.97
N LEU A 14 -16.63 -15.39 -13.31
CA LEU A 14 -17.50 -14.64 -12.42
C LEU A 14 -18.02 -15.54 -11.31
N SER A 15 -17.93 -15.08 -10.07
CA SER A 15 -18.59 -15.71 -8.94
C SER A 15 -20.10 -15.44 -8.97
N GLU A 16 -20.89 -16.24 -8.24
CA GLU A 16 -22.34 -16.01 -8.10
C GLU A 16 -22.65 -14.60 -7.59
N LYS A 17 -21.82 -14.09 -6.66
CA LYS A 17 -21.93 -12.73 -6.12
C LYS A 17 -21.65 -11.67 -7.18
N GLU A 18 -20.65 -11.88 -8.04
CA GLU A 18 -20.32 -10.96 -9.12
C GLU A 18 -21.39 -10.99 -10.23
N LEU A 19 -21.97 -12.15 -10.52
CA LEU A 19 -23.11 -12.27 -11.42
C LEU A 19 -24.32 -11.49 -10.87
N HIS A 20 -24.60 -11.62 -9.58
CA HIS A 20 -25.67 -10.87 -8.94
C HIS A 20 -25.42 -9.36 -8.99
N TYR A 21 -24.22 -8.88 -8.64
CA TYR A 21 -23.91 -7.44 -8.67
C TYR A 21 -23.85 -6.85 -10.08
N ARG A 22 -23.60 -7.67 -11.09
CA ARG A 22 -23.70 -7.24 -12.49
C ARG A 22 -25.14 -6.84 -12.87
N GLU A 23 -26.13 -7.56 -12.31
CA GLU A 23 -27.55 -7.31 -12.54
C GLU A 23 -28.14 -6.31 -11.52
N HIS A 24 -27.62 -6.31 -10.29
CA HIS A 24 -28.10 -5.52 -9.15
C HIS A 24 -26.94 -4.84 -8.42
N PRO A 25 -26.27 -3.84 -9.00
CA PRO A 25 -25.06 -3.22 -8.42
C PRO A 25 -25.35 -2.49 -7.08
N GLU A 26 -26.57 -2.03 -6.88
CA GLU A 26 -27.02 -1.39 -5.63
C GLU A 26 -26.95 -2.32 -4.42
N ASP A 27 -27.09 -3.62 -4.59
CA ASP A 27 -27.04 -4.59 -3.51
C ASP A 27 -25.64 -4.70 -2.89
N SER A 28 -24.60 -4.27 -3.59
CA SER A 28 -23.27 -4.19 -3.03
C SER A 28 -23.17 -3.25 -1.84
N LEU A 29 -23.93 -2.14 -1.85
CA LEU A 29 -23.98 -1.19 -0.74
C LEU A 29 -24.76 -1.77 0.45
N ILE A 30 -25.78 -2.59 0.20
CA ILE A 30 -26.55 -3.28 1.25
C ILE A 30 -25.64 -4.24 2.01
N TYR A 31 -24.77 -4.94 1.29
CA TYR A 31 -23.78 -5.84 1.89
C TYR A 31 -22.90 -5.13 2.92
N PHE A 32 -22.37 -3.95 2.57
CA PHE A 32 -21.54 -3.17 3.51
C PHE A 32 -22.34 -2.59 4.68
N LYS A 33 -23.62 -2.26 4.51
CA LYS A 33 -24.50 -1.88 5.63
C LYS A 33 -24.65 -3.00 6.66
N ASN A 34 -24.65 -4.26 6.22
CA ASN A 34 -24.75 -5.41 7.12
C ASN A 34 -23.52 -5.55 8.02
N PHE A 35 -22.31 -5.20 7.57
CA PHE A 35 -21.11 -5.16 8.42
C PHE A 35 -21.29 -4.26 9.66
N ARG A 36 -22.02 -3.16 9.51
CA ARG A 36 -22.38 -2.29 10.64
C ARG A 36 -23.22 -3.01 11.69
N TYR A 37 -24.21 -3.80 11.27
CA TYR A 37 -25.09 -4.54 12.17
C TYR A 37 -24.40 -5.73 12.83
N GLU A 38 -23.42 -6.32 12.18
CA GLU A 38 -22.63 -7.43 12.72
C GLU A 38 -21.47 -6.98 13.62
N GLY A 39 -21.28 -5.67 13.80
CA GLY A 39 -20.22 -5.09 14.65
C GLY A 39 -18.82 -5.22 14.03
N GLU A 40 -18.73 -5.47 12.73
CA GLU A 40 -17.46 -5.59 12.00
C GLU A 40 -16.94 -4.25 11.51
N ALA A 41 -17.81 -3.28 11.34
CA ALA A 41 -17.49 -1.89 11.01
C ALA A 41 -18.23 -0.93 11.93
N THR A 42 -17.63 0.23 12.17
CA THR A 42 -18.28 1.36 12.85
C THR A 42 -18.45 2.52 11.86
N VAL A 43 -19.48 3.34 12.05
CA VAL A 43 -19.65 4.56 11.27
C VAL A 43 -18.94 5.68 11.99
N VAL A 44 -18.12 6.41 11.25
CA VAL A 44 -17.41 7.61 11.69
C VAL A 44 -17.85 8.74 10.78
N THR A 45 -18.28 9.85 11.36
CA THR A 45 -18.65 11.03 10.56
C THR A 45 -17.40 11.70 10.01
N GLY A 46 -17.44 12.10 8.73
CA GLY A 46 -16.37 12.91 8.14
C GLY A 46 -16.19 14.25 8.85
N ALA A 47 -15.08 14.90 8.66
CA ALA A 47 -14.73 16.17 9.33
C ALA A 47 -15.72 17.32 9.03
N ASP A 48 -16.43 17.23 7.91
CA ASP A 48 -17.43 18.20 7.44
C ASP A 48 -18.89 17.74 7.68
N ASN A 49 -19.10 16.63 8.35
CA ASN A 49 -20.41 16.02 8.64
C ASN A 49 -21.25 15.64 7.39
N SER A 50 -20.66 15.59 6.18
CA SER A 50 -21.40 15.39 4.93
C SER A 50 -21.55 13.93 4.54
N ASP A 51 -20.57 13.06 4.87
CA ASP A 51 -20.54 11.67 4.44
C ASP A 51 -20.39 10.68 5.58
N GLU A 52 -21.13 9.56 5.51
CA GLU A 52 -20.91 8.43 6.39
C GLU A 52 -19.67 7.65 5.95
N ILE A 53 -18.64 7.57 6.80
CA ILE A 53 -17.42 6.82 6.58
C ILE A 53 -17.47 5.54 7.41
N LEU A 54 -17.27 4.39 6.78
CA LEU A 54 -17.15 3.12 7.48
C LEU A 54 -15.72 2.95 8.00
N PHE A 55 -15.57 2.49 9.22
CA PHE A 55 -14.28 2.16 9.83
C PHE A 55 -14.15 0.66 10.07
N PHE A 56 -13.11 0.04 9.48
CA PHE A 56 -12.78 -1.37 9.64
C PHE A 56 -11.56 -1.55 10.56
N PRO A 57 -11.76 -2.08 11.79
CA PRO A 57 -10.67 -2.15 12.76
C PRO A 57 -9.68 -3.29 12.53
N SER A 58 -9.99 -4.26 11.67
CA SER A 58 -9.14 -5.45 11.48
C SER A 58 -9.22 -6.02 10.08
N PRO A 59 -8.09 -6.44 9.49
CA PRO A 59 -8.06 -7.09 8.17
C PRO A 59 -8.68 -8.50 8.17
N LYS A 60 -8.77 -9.16 9.33
CA LYS A 60 -9.18 -10.57 9.46
C LYS A 60 -10.55 -10.87 8.91
N LYS A 61 -11.50 -9.97 9.17
CA LYS A 61 -12.90 -10.20 8.81
C LYS A 61 -13.22 -9.83 7.38
N GLN A 62 -12.58 -8.79 6.86
CA GLN A 62 -12.77 -8.33 5.49
C GLN A 62 -12.24 -9.37 4.47
N ALA A 63 -11.13 -10.04 4.76
CA ALA A 63 -10.59 -11.10 3.92
C ALA A 63 -11.52 -12.34 3.85
N ALA A 64 -12.11 -12.73 4.97
CA ALA A 64 -13.01 -13.89 5.03
C ALA A 64 -14.29 -13.70 4.21
N SER A 65 -14.83 -12.47 4.16
CA SER A 65 -16.09 -12.18 3.50
C SER A 65 -15.99 -12.12 1.97
N ASN A 66 -14.85 -11.71 1.42
CA ASN A 66 -14.67 -11.52 -0.03
C ASN A 66 -14.15 -12.77 -0.75
N LEU A 67 -13.62 -13.77 -0.03
CA LEU A 67 -13.10 -15.00 -0.60
C LEU A 67 -14.16 -16.09 -0.82
N HIS A 68 -15.36 -15.94 -0.26
CA HIS A 68 -16.42 -16.95 -0.37
C HIS A 68 -16.93 -17.21 -1.81
N GLY A 69 -16.58 -16.37 -2.79
CA GLY A 69 -17.00 -16.54 -4.18
C GLY A 69 -15.97 -17.20 -5.12
N VAL A 70 -14.69 -17.28 -4.73
CA VAL A 70 -13.61 -17.72 -5.64
C VAL A 70 -12.89 -18.97 -5.11
N ILE A 71 -13.00 -19.27 -3.82
CA ILE A 71 -12.26 -20.37 -3.19
C ILE A 71 -13.25 -21.27 -2.47
N SER A 72 -13.12 -22.58 -2.73
CA SER A 72 -13.88 -23.62 -2.03
C SER A 72 -13.97 -23.31 -0.53
N PRO A 73 -15.14 -23.44 0.12
CA PRO A 73 -15.32 -23.24 1.57
C PRO A 73 -14.39 -24.12 2.44
N LYS A 74 -13.67 -25.06 1.86
CA LYS A 74 -12.67 -25.89 2.53
C LYS A 74 -11.34 -25.18 2.76
N ILE A 75 -11.10 -24.04 2.10
CA ILE A 75 -9.92 -23.20 2.29
C ILE A 75 -10.42 -21.91 2.96
N ALA A 76 -10.93 -22.02 4.20
CA ALA A 76 -11.01 -20.84 5.06
C ALA A 76 -9.61 -20.23 5.10
N PRO A 77 -9.44 -18.90 4.90
CA PRO A 77 -8.14 -18.30 4.97
C PRO A 77 -7.55 -18.65 6.34
N ARG A 78 -6.60 -19.57 6.36
CA ARG A 78 -5.72 -19.74 7.49
C ARG A 78 -4.92 -18.45 7.49
N VAL A 79 -5.47 -17.47 8.19
CA VAL A 79 -4.73 -16.26 8.52
C VAL A 79 -3.39 -16.73 9.02
N LEU A 80 -2.32 -16.36 8.34
CA LEU A 80 -0.96 -16.68 8.77
C LEU A 80 -0.86 -16.40 10.27
N GLU A 81 -0.22 -17.26 11.04
CA GLU A 81 -0.22 -17.22 12.50
C GLU A 81 -0.09 -15.78 13.02
N GLY A 82 -1.09 -15.31 13.76
CA GLY A 82 -1.17 -13.93 14.25
C GLY A 82 -2.16 -13.02 13.53
N GLY A 83 -2.70 -13.37 12.35
CA GLY A 83 -3.76 -12.63 11.68
C GLY A 83 -3.40 -11.24 11.16
N ASN A 84 -2.13 -11.04 10.84
CA ASN A 84 -1.62 -9.74 10.46
C ASN A 84 -1.52 -9.52 8.93
N LEU A 85 -1.81 -10.54 8.14
CA LEU A 85 -1.76 -10.50 6.68
C LEU A 85 -2.96 -11.23 6.09
N ALA A 86 -3.62 -10.59 5.12
CA ALA A 86 -4.73 -11.18 4.39
C ALA A 86 -4.69 -10.76 2.92
N PHE A 87 -5.12 -11.66 2.04
CA PHE A 87 -5.22 -11.40 0.61
C PHE A 87 -6.65 -11.64 0.14
N ASN A 88 -7.14 -10.80 -0.76
CA ASN A 88 -8.42 -11.00 -1.40
C ASN A 88 -8.42 -10.49 -2.86
N LYS A 89 -9.41 -10.94 -3.62
CA LYS A 89 -9.78 -10.34 -4.91
C LYS A 89 -10.99 -9.46 -4.68
N GLN A 90 -10.92 -8.22 -5.16
CA GLN A 90 -12.05 -7.30 -5.15
C GLN A 90 -13.22 -7.89 -5.95
N THR A 91 -14.42 -7.83 -5.38
CA THR A 91 -15.65 -8.25 -6.07
C THR A 91 -15.99 -7.26 -7.17
N ARG A 92 -16.10 -7.73 -8.41
CA ARG A 92 -16.45 -6.91 -9.58
C ARG A 92 -17.89 -6.41 -9.52
N PHE A 93 -18.16 -5.33 -10.29
CA PHE A 93 -19.47 -4.67 -10.44
C PHE A 93 -20.04 -4.02 -9.20
N GLY A 94 -19.51 -4.33 -8.03
CA GLY A 94 -19.93 -3.74 -6.76
C GLY A 94 -19.12 -2.50 -6.39
N MET A 95 -19.75 -1.58 -5.70
CA MET A 95 -19.09 -0.42 -5.11
C MET A 95 -18.65 -0.76 -3.68
N VAL A 96 -17.42 -0.39 -3.33
CA VAL A 96 -17.01 -0.30 -1.92
C VAL A 96 -17.31 1.12 -1.46
N PRO A 97 -18.15 1.33 -0.43
CA PRO A 97 -18.49 2.66 0.05
C PRO A 97 -17.27 3.37 0.64
N LEU A 98 -17.41 4.67 0.89
CA LEU A 98 -16.36 5.46 1.51
C LEU A 98 -16.02 4.86 2.88
N HIS A 99 -14.76 4.53 3.09
CA HIS A 99 -14.30 3.87 4.30
C HIS A 99 -12.84 4.22 4.63
N ARG A 100 -12.45 3.87 5.83
CA ARG A 100 -11.07 3.86 6.30
C ARG A 100 -10.83 2.64 7.19
N HIS A 101 -9.59 2.32 7.44
CA HIS A 101 -9.22 1.14 8.21
C HIS A 101 -7.96 1.37 9.05
N ASN A 102 -7.73 0.48 10.02
CA ASN A 102 -6.59 0.50 10.94
C ASN A 102 -5.47 -0.47 10.51
N TYR A 103 -5.26 -0.64 9.21
CA TYR A 103 -4.21 -1.47 8.64
C TYR A 103 -3.70 -0.83 7.34
N ILE A 104 -2.56 -1.28 6.85
CA ILE A 104 -2.04 -0.88 5.54
C ILE A 104 -2.69 -1.75 4.48
N GLU A 105 -3.17 -1.16 3.40
CA GLU A 105 -3.75 -1.86 2.27
C GLU A 105 -2.93 -1.62 1.01
N MET A 106 -2.59 -2.71 0.31
CA MET A 106 -1.98 -2.67 -1.02
C MET A 106 -3.00 -3.17 -2.03
N ASN A 107 -3.30 -2.35 -3.03
CA ASN A 107 -4.17 -2.71 -4.14
C ASN A 107 -3.35 -2.83 -5.42
N TYR A 108 -3.44 -3.96 -6.09
CA TYR A 108 -2.74 -4.26 -7.35
C TYR A 108 -3.75 -4.51 -8.47
N VAL A 109 -3.71 -3.71 -9.54
CA VAL A 109 -4.51 -3.94 -10.73
C VAL A 109 -3.84 -5.04 -11.56
N TYR A 110 -4.33 -6.26 -11.38
CA TYR A 110 -3.80 -7.44 -12.07
C TYR A 110 -4.22 -7.48 -13.54
N SER A 111 -5.42 -6.99 -13.86
CA SER A 111 -5.97 -6.90 -15.22
C SER A 111 -6.97 -5.76 -15.31
N GLY A 112 -7.04 -5.10 -16.45
CA GLY A 112 -8.02 -4.04 -16.74
C GLY A 112 -7.71 -2.72 -16.07
N THR A 113 -8.75 -2.11 -15.51
CA THR A 113 -8.70 -0.78 -14.88
C THR A 113 -9.39 -0.79 -13.51
N CYS A 114 -9.01 0.15 -12.65
CA CYS A 114 -9.67 0.37 -11.39
C CYS A 114 -9.69 1.87 -11.10
N VAL A 115 -10.84 2.42 -10.75
CA VAL A 115 -10.97 3.81 -10.31
C VAL A 115 -11.24 3.81 -8.82
N GLN A 116 -10.39 4.52 -8.09
CA GLN A 116 -10.54 4.76 -6.66
C GLN A 116 -10.72 6.25 -6.40
N GLU A 117 -11.45 6.57 -5.36
CA GLU A 117 -11.41 7.89 -4.75
C GLU A 117 -10.63 7.79 -3.46
N ILE A 118 -9.54 8.53 -3.36
CA ILE A 118 -8.61 8.50 -2.22
C ILE A 118 -8.46 9.93 -1.71
N ASN A 119 -8.83 10.18 -0.46
CA ASN A 119 -8.82 11.51 0.16
C ASN A 119 -9.54 12.57 -0.70
N GLY A 120 -10.67 12.19 -1.30
CA GLY A 120 -11.48 13.07 -2.18
C GLY A 120 -10.89 13.29 -3.57
N GLN A 121 -9.82 12.62 -3.95
CA GLN A 121 -9.22 12.69 -5.28
C GLN A 121 -9.48 11.40 -6.05
N THR A 122 -9.88 11.54 -7.31
CA THR A 122 -10.06 10.40 -8.21
C THR A 122 -8.70 9.92 -8.73
N VAL A 123 -8.40 8.65 -8.50
CA VAL A 123 -7.18 7.96 -8.95
C VAL A 123 -7.59 6.85 -9.92
N GLU A 124 -7.21 7.00 -11.18
CA GLU A 124 -7.40 5.96 -12.20
C GLU A 124 -6.15 5.09 -12.27
N MET A 125 -6.34 3.79 -12.16
CA MET A 125 -5.28 2.79 -12.14
C MET A 125 -5.48 1.80 -13.29
N HIS A 126 -4.39 1.36 -13.88
CA HIS A 126 -4.36 0.41 -15.00
C HIS A 126 -3.60 -0.86 -14.62
N THR A 127 -3.69 -1.88 -15.48
CA THR A 127 -2.92 -3.12 -15.29
C THR A 127 -1.45 -2.82 -14.99
N GLY A 128 -0.97 -3.33 -13.87
CA GLY A 128 0.40 -3.09 -13.39
C GLY A 128 0.49 -2.01 -12.31
N ASP A 129 -0.54 -1.20 -12.11
CA ASP A 129 -0.52 -0.18 -11.07
C ASP A 129 -0.77 -0.77 -9.68
N VAL A 130 -0.08 -0.20 -8.70
CA VAL A 130 -0.19 -0.58 -7.29
C VAL A 130 -0.37 0.66 -6.45
N THR A 131 -1.39 0.68 -5.60
CA THR A 131 -1.47 1.66 -4.51
C THR A 131 -1.13 1.00 -3.17
N ILE A 132 -0.47 1.75 -2.29
CA ILE A 132 -0.34 1.40 -0.87
C ILE A 132 -1.00 2.53 -0.08
N LEU A 133 -2.06 2.19 0.62
CA LEU A 133 -2.83 3.10 1.48
C LEU A 133 -2.38 2.91 2.92
N ASP A 134 -2.07 4.01 3.59
CA ASP A 134 -1.80 4.01 5.03
C ASP A 134 -3.09 3.79 5.83
N ARG A 135 -2.95 3.62 7.13
CA ARG A 135 -4.06 3.60 8.07
C ARG A 135 -4.82 4.93 7.98
N ASP A 136 -6.11 4.87 8.21
CA ASP A 136 -6.99 6.05 8.24
C ASP A 136 -7.15 6.82 6.92
N VAL A 137 -6.53 6.39 5.82
CA VAL A 137 -6.81 6.93 4.49
C VAL A 137 -8.27 6.72 4.14
N VAL A 138 -8.99 7.80 3.88
CA VAL A 138 -10.39 7.76 3.47
C VAL A 138 -10.46 7.46 1.98
N HIS A 139 -11.04 6.31 1.62
CA HIS A 139 -11.11 5.89 0.23
C HIS A 139 -12.34 5.06 -0.10
N ARG A 140 -12.61 4.90 -1.39
CA ARG A 140 -13.59 3.96 -1.94
C ARG A 140 -13.12 3.43 -3.28
N VAL A 141 -13.58 2.22 -3.62
CA VAL A 141 -13.38 1.61 -4.94
C VAL A 141 -14.68 1.70 -5.71
N LEU A 142 -14.62 2.29 -6.90
CA LEU A 142 -15.77 2.37 -7.80
C LEU A 142 -16.02 1.01 -8.48
N PRO A 143 -17.25 0.76 -8.99
CA PRO A 143 -17.55 -0.50 -9.67
C PRO A 143 -16.58 -0.77 -10.81
N THR A 144 -16.02 -1.99 -10.83
CA THR A 144 -15.13 -2.48 -11.88
C THR A 144 -15.89 -3.30 -12.90
N GLY A 145 -15.34 -3.44 -14.10
CA GLY A 145 -15.92 -4.22 -15.20
C GLY A 145 -15.56 -5.70 -15.17
N GLU A 146 -16.02 -6.43 -16.19
CA GLU A 146 -15.89 -7.91 -16.26
C GLU A 146 -14.44 -8.39 -16.32
N ASN A 147 -13.55 -7.65 -16.97
CA ASN A 147 -12.14 -8.01 -17.14
C ASN A 147 -11.21 -7.34 -16.10
N ASP A 148 -11.78 -6.55 -15.21
CA ASP A 148 -11.01 -5.83 -14.21
C ASP A 148 -10.78 -6.73 -12.98
N ILE A 149 -9.54 -6.96 -12.68
CA ILE A 149 -9.12 -7.79 -11.53
C ILE A 149 -8.24 -6.94 -10.63
N LEU A 150 -8.77 -6.61 -9.46
CA LEU A 150 -8.05 -5.94 -8.39
C LEU A 150 -7.74 -6.96 -7.29
N LEU A 151 -6.46 -7.08 -6.95
CA LEU A 151 -5.96 -7.95 -5.89
C LEU A 151 -5.50 -7.09 -4.72
N ASN A 152 -6.00 -7.40 -3.53
CA ASN A 152 -5.70 -6.62 -2.33
C ASN A 152 -4.86 -7.46 -1.36
N CYS A 153 -3.89 -6.80 -0.72
CA CYS A 153 -3.12 -7.33 0.38
C CYS A 153 -3.32 -6.41 1.59
N LEU A 154 -3.90 -6.95 2.66
CA LEU A 154 -4.22 -6.23 3.89
C LEU A 154 -3.18 -6.58 4.95
N MET A 155 -2.47 -5.59 5.47
CA MET A 155 -1.34 -5.77 6.37
C MET A 155 -1.59 -5.06 7.71
N GLY A 156 -1.79 -5.84 8.75
CA GLY A 156 -1.94 -5.32 10.11
C GLY A 156 -0.62 -4.69 10.62
N GLN A 157 -0.72 -3.80 11.61
CA GLN A 157 0.43 -3.10 12.18
C GLN A 157 1.56 -4.04 12.64
N ASN A 158 1.22 -5.20 13.19
CA ASN A 158 2.20 -6.17 13.68
C ASN A 158 2.87 -6.99 12.57
N TYR A 159 2.48 -6.81 11.30
CA TYR A 159 3.11 -7.47 10.17
C TYR A 159 4.54 -6.94 9.94
N PHE A 160 4.70 -5.63 10.03
CA PHE A 160 5.98 -4.97 9.78
C PHE A 160 6.86 -5.01 11.04
N LYS A 161 7.59 -6.10 11.23
CA LYS A 161 8.62 -6.19 12.27
C LYS A 161 9.84 -5.34 11.89
N ALA A 162 10.63 -4.92 12.87
CA ALA A 162 11.87 -4.19 12.63
C ALA A 162 12.77 -4.88 11.59
N SER A 163 12.90 -6.22 11.68
CA SER A 163 13.68 -7.02 10.74
C SER A 163 13.15 -6.98 9.28
N PHE A 164 11.88 -6.69 9.06
CA PHE A 164 11.32 -6.51 7.73
C PHE A 164 11.76 -5.17 7.14
N ILE A 165 11.65 -4.09 7.92
CA ILE A 165 12.07 -2.75 7.51
C ILE A 165 13.57 -2.69 7.26
N GLU A 166 14.38 -3.31 8.12
CA GLU A 166 15.83 -3.43 7.94
C GLU A 166 16.23 -4.12 6.63
N ARG A 167 15.45 -5.12 6.18
CA ARG A 167 15.70 -5.81 4.90
C ARG A 167 15.38 -4.97 3.66
N LEU A 168 14.54 -3.96 3.79
CA LEU A 168 14.19 -3.08 2.66
C LEU A 168 15.29 -2.07 2.32
N ALA A 169 16.44 -2.16 2.98
CA ALA A 169 17.56 -1.24 2.90
C ALA A 169 17.22 0.19 3.33
N ALA A 170 18.09 0.79 4.08
CA ALA A 170 17.88 1.96 4.92
C ALA A 170 17.48 3.26 4.21
N SER A 171 17.31 3.31 2.89
CA SER A 171 17.02 4.56 2.18
C SER A 171 15.95 4.41 1.08
N GLY A 172 15.07 5.41 0.97
CA GLY A 172 14.05 5.49 -0.06
C GLY A 172 12.65 5.81 0.46
N ALA A 173 11.74 6.16 -0.45
CA ALA A 173 10.38 6.57 -0.12
C ALA A 173 9.55 5.43 0.49
N VAL A 174 9.70 4.20 -0.01
CA VAL A 174 8.92 3.04 0.45
C VAL A 174 9.25 2.66 1.90
N PRO A 175 10.52 2.45 2.32
CA PRO A 175 10.85 2.20 3.72
C PRO A 175 10.38 3.33 4.66
N ARG A 176 10.48 4.59 4.22
CA ARG A 176 10.01 5.74 5.00
C ARG A 176 8.50 5.75 5.16
N PHE A 177 7.76 5.55 4.07
CA PHE A 177 6.31 5.43 4.13
C PHE A 177 5.90 4.36 5.14
N LEU A 178 6.49 3.16 5.06
CA LEU A 178 6.19 2.07 5.98
C LEU A 178 6.58 2.41 7.42
N SER A 179 7.72 3.06 7.63
CA SER A 179 8.15 3.50 8.96
C SER A 179 7.19 4.54 9.55
N ASN A 180 6.70 5.48 8.72
CA ASN A 180 5.72 6.49 9.14
C ASN A 180 4.36 5.84 9.43
N ALA A 181 3.92 4.91 8.58
CA ALA A 181 2.67 4.18 8.75
C ALA A 181 2.63 3.34 10.05
N LEU A 182 3.80 2.98 10.59
CA LEU A 182 3.92 2.25 11.86
C LEU A 182 4.03 3.17 13.08
N ASN A 183 4.31 4.45 12.89
CA ASN A 183 4.46 5.40 13.99
C ASN A 183 3.09 5.94 14.42
N GLU A 184 2.63 5.58 15.60
CA GLU A 184 1.33 6.00 16.15
C GLU A 184 1.16 7.52 16.34
N ARG A 185 2.23 8.31 16.21
CA ARG A 185 2.23 9.76 16.43
C ARG A 185 2.09 10.56 15.14
N ASN A 186 2.09 9.91 13.98
CA ASN A 186 2.00 10.56 12.68
C ASN A 186 0.56 10.60 12.17
N ASP A 187 0.26 11.54 11.29
CA ASP A 187 -0.96 11.53 10.50
C ASP A 187 -0.88 10.35 9.49
N HIS A 188 -1.98 9.60 9.37
CA HIS A 188 -2.06 8.37 8.60
C HIS A 188 -2.99 8.49 7.39
N ASP A 189 -2.92 9.59 6.67
CA ASP A 189 -3.75 9.90 5.51
C ASP A 189 -3.01 9.80 4.15
N HIS A 190 -1.82 9.17 4.15
CA HIS A 190 -0.95 9.11 2.98
C HIS A 190 -1.15 7.84 2.16
N TYR A 191 -0.93 7.95 0.86
CA TYR A 191 -0.84 6.80 -0.02
C TYR A 191 0.31 6.95 -1.03
N LEU A 192 0.78 5.83 -1.56
CA LEU A 192 1.76 5.78 -2.65
C LEU A 192 1.12 5.10 -3.87
N LEU A 193 1.42 5.60 -5.06
CA LEU A 193 1.06 4.99 -6.35
C LEU A 193 2.34 4.56 -7.08
N PHE A 194 2.35 3.34 -7.56
CA PHE A 194 3.45 2.74 -8.29
C PHE A 194 2.97 2.23 -9.65
N HIS A 195 3.82 2.36 -10.67
CA HIS A 195 3.61 1.80 -12.01
C HIS A 195 4.60 0.65 -12.19
N THR A 196 4.12 -0.59 -12.14
CA THR A 196 4.98 -1.79 -12.18
C THR A 196 4.99 -2.50 -13.53
N GLU A 197 4.38 -1.93 -14.57
CA GLU A 197 4.31 -2.55 -15.90
C GLU A 197 5.68 -2.85 -16.53
N ARG A 198 6.71 -2.14 -16.12
CA ARG A 198 8.09 -2.37 -16.56
C ARG A 198 8.82 -3.46 -15.77
N SER A 199 8.29 -3.87 -14.64
CA SER A 199 8.87 -4.95 -13.85
C SER A 199 8.47 -6.29 -14.43
N TYR A 200 9.43 -7.04 -14.94
CA TYR A 200 9.20 -8.38 -15.48
C TYR A 200 8.89 -9.43 -14.42
N ILE A 201 9.16 -9.14 -13.12
CA ILE A 201 8.99 -10.10 -12.03
C ILE A 201 7.83 -9.76 -11.09
N PHE A 202 7.33 -8.52 -11.06
CA PHE A 202 6.35 -8.07 -10.05
C PHE A 202 5.09 -8.94 -10.07
N ARG A 203 4.51 -9.16 -11.25
CA ARG A 203 3.34 -10.02 -11.43
C ARG A 203 3.58 -11.44 -10.94
N ASP A 204 4.74 -12.00 -11.26
CA ASP A 204 5.12 -13.35 -10.86
C ASP A 204 5.25 -13.48 -9.35
N LEU A 205 5.83 -12.48 -8.67
CA LEU A 205 5.94 -12.44 -7.22
C LEU A 205 4.54 -12.37 -6.56
N PHE A 206 3.65 -11.54 -7.13
CA PHE A 206 2.29 -11.42 -6.64
C PHE A 206 1.50 -12.73 -6.81
N GLU A 207 1.62 -13.39 -7.94
CA GLU A 207 1.03 -14.72 -8.16
C GLU A 207 1.59 -15.76 -7.18
N CYS A 208 2.91 -15.76 -6.94
CA CYS A 208 3.52 -16.71 -6.00
C CYS A 208 2.99 -16.52 -4.58
N VAL A 209 2.90 -15.29 -4.09
CA VAL A 209 2.39 -15.04 -2.73
C VAL A 209 0.93 -15.46 -2.58
N PHE A 210 0.10 -15.22 -3.59
CA PHE A 210 -1.29 -15.66 -3.58
C PHE A 210 -1.40 -17.19 -3.62
N CYS A 211 -0.60 -17.87 -4.44
CA CYS A 211 -0.59 -19.35 -4.49
C CYS A 211 -0.22 -19.96 -3.14
N GLU A 212 0.81 -19.43 -2.46
CA GLU A 212 1.20 -19.89 -1.13
C GLU A 212 0.11 -19.63 -0.09
N TYR A 213 -0.54 -18.45 -0.15
CA TYR A 213 -1.61 -18.09 0.77
C TYR A 213 -2.85 -18.98 0.59
N LEU A 214 -3.22 -19.29 -0.66
CA LEU A 214 -4.43 -20.03 -0.98
C LEU A 214 -4.28 -21.54 -0.76
N ASP A 215 -3.09 -22.11 -0.98
CA ASP A 215 -2.80 -23.54 -0.80
C ASP A 215 -1.54 -23.72 0.07
N PRO A 216 -1.66 -23.49 1.38
CA PRO A 216 -0.53 -23.48 2.29
C PRO A 216 0.09 -24.88 2.44
N THR A 217 1.42 -24.89 2.41
CA THR A 217 2.26 -26.09 2.59
C THR A 217 3.20 -25.94 3.78
N THR A 218 4.20 -26.80 3.88
CA THR A 218 5.27 -26.63 4.88
C THR A 218 6.03 -25.32 4.62
N CYS A 219 6.28 -24.55 5.68
CA CYS A 219 7.01 -23.27 5.63
C CYS A 219 6.30 -22.12 4.87
N THR A 220 5.01 -22.22 4.58
CA THR A 220 4.23 -21.18 3.89
C THR A 220 4.41 -19.79 4.51
N ALA A 221 4.41 -19.66 5.84
CA ALA A 221 4.58 -18.38 6.50
C ALA A 221 5.92 -17.72 6.11
N GLY A 222 7.01 -18.47 6.13
CA GLY A 222 8.33 -17.98 5.71
C GLY A 222 8.39 -17.67 4.21
N ALA A 223 7.74 -18.47 3.36
CA ALA A 223 7.66 -18.23 1.92
C ALA A 223 6.92 -16.91 1.64
N VAL A 224 5.75 -16.69 2.26
CA VAL A 224 4.97 -15.46 2.13
C VAL A 224 5.76 -14.25 2.61
N GLU A 225 6.44 -14.31 3.77
CA GLU A 225 7.29 -13.21 4.25
C GLU A 225 8.41 -12.84 3.25
N ASN A 226 9.03 -13.84 2.60
CA ASN A 226 10.07 -13.61 1.61
C ASN A 226 9.50 -13.02 0.31
N TYR A 227 8.38 -13.55 -0.20
CA TYR A 227 7.71 -12.97 -1.38
C TYR A 227 7.28 -11.53 -1.13
N MET A 228 6.70 -11.23 0.02
CA MET A 228 6.34 -9.87 0.39
C MET A 228 7.57 -8.95 0.47
N SER A 229 8.68 -9.43 1.02
CA SER A 229 9.93 -8.67 1.03
C SER A 229 10.41 -8.35 -0.39
N LEU A 230 10.35 -9.31 -1.32
CA LEU A 230 10.70 -9.11 -2.73
C LEU A 230 9.73 -8.14 -3.42
N ILE A 231 8.43 -8.23 -3.14
CA ILE A 231 7.41 -7.30 -3.66
C ILE A 231 7.75 -5.86 -3.25
N PHE A 232 8.04 -5.61 -1.97
CA PHE A 232 8.39 -4.26 -1.51
C PHE A 232 9.73 -3.76 -2.06
N ILE A 233 10.73 -4.64 -2.22
CA ILE A 233 11.99 -4.29 -2.88
C ILE A 233 11.72 -3.88 -4.33
N GLU A 234 10.88 -4.62 -5.04
CA GLU A 234 10.56 -4.32 -6.44
C GLU A 234 9.74 -3.03 -6.58
N LEU A 235 8.81 -2.77 -5.66
CA LEU A 235 8.10 -1.49 -5.59
C LEU A 235 9.08 -0.31 -5.38
N ALA A 236 10.08 -0.49 -4.51
CA ALA A 236 11.09 0.54 -4.31
C ALA A 236 11.92 0.79 -5.59
N ARG A 237 12.24 -0.26 -6.35
CA ARG A 237 12.92 -0.14 -7.66
C ARG A 237 12.05 0.55 -8.71
N CYS A 238 10.76 0.16 -8.81
CA CYS A 238 9.81 0.80 -9.72
C CYS A 238 9.61 2.28 -9.38
N TYR A 239 9.57 2.61 -8.10
CA TYR A 239 9.43 3.98 -7.65
C TYR A 239 10.61 4.87 -8.10
N GLN A 240 11.83 4.38 -7.95
CA GLN A 240 13.03 5.08 -8.41
C GLN A 240 13.06 5.24 -9.94
N GLY A 241 12.71 4.18 -10.68
CA GLY A 241 12.69 4.21 -12.15
C GLY A 241 11.61 5.15 -12.72
N ASN A 242 10.49 5.33 -12.04
CA ASN A 242 9.42 6.21 -12.48
C ASN A 242 9.77 7.70 -12.28
N GLN A 243 10.58 8.04 -11.26
CA GLN A 243 11.03 9.42 -11.07
C GLN A 243 11.89 9.95 -12.23
N GLU A 244 12.62 9.10 -12.94
CA GLU A 244 13.40 9.51 -14.12
C GLU A 244 12.54 9.87 -15.35
N HIS A 245 11.29 9.39 -15.42
CA HIS A 245 10.41 9.60 -16.57
C HIS A 245 9.25 10.58 -16.34
N GLU A 246 8.83 10.85 -15.12
CA GLU A 246 7.72 11.78 -14.81
C GLU A 246 8.10 13.27 -14.80
N TYR A 247 9.24 13.65 -15.34
CA TYR A 247 9.61 15.07 -15.47
C TYR A 247 8.63 15.89 -16.34
N HIS A 248 7.55 15.29 -16.85
CA HIS A 248 6.68 15.92 -17.84
C HIS A 248 5.16 15.78 -17.67
N LYS A 249 4.57 15.50 -16.47
CA LYS A 249 3.11 15.74 -16.30
C LYS A 249 2.69 16.02 -14.86
N SER A 250 2.08 17.19 -14.70
CA SER A 250 1.51 17.86 -13.55
C SER A 250 0.61 16.99 -12.66
N ASN A 251 1.00 16.71 -11.52
CA ASN A 251 0.51 16.96 -10.15
C ASN A 251 1.58 16.39 -9.21
N LYS A 252 2.62 17.16 -9.02
CA LYS A 252 3.83 16.73 -8.32
C LYS A 252 3.51 16.54 -6.85
N ASN A 253 3.64 15.32 -6.35
CA ASN A 253 3.83 15.12 -4.91
C ASN A 253 5.27 15.56 -4.54
N TYR A 254 5.47 16.87 -4.50
CA TYR A 254 6.75 17.49 -4.20
C TYR A 254 7.37 17.00 -2.89
N LEU A 255 6.56 16.56 -1.94
CA LEU A 255 7.05 16.07 -0.66
C LEU A 255 7.95 14.83 -0.86
N THR A 256 7.54 13.89 -1.69
CA THR A 256 8.32 12.67 -1.92
C THR A 256 9.65 12.97 -2.64
N GLU A 257 9.61 13.86 -3.65
CA GLU A 257 10.82 14.31 -4.34
C GLU A 257 11.77 15.03 -3.40
N VAL A 258 11.23 15.87 -2.52
CA VAL A 258 12.01 16.59 -1.49
C VAL A 258 12.64 15.60 -0.51
N LEU A 259 11.90 14.60 -0.03
CA LEU A 259 12.43 13.61 0.91
C LEU A 259 13.52 12.75 0.26
N GLN A 260 13.33 12.36 -0.99
CA GLN A 260 14.36 11.65 -1.75
C GLN A 260 15.62 12.50 -1.93
N TYR A 261 15.48 13.76 -2.34
CA TYR A 261 16.60 14.68 -2.47
C TYR A 261 17.35 14.87 -1.14
N MET A 262 16.60 15.02 -0.03
CA MET A 262 17.20 15.12 1.30
C MET A 262 17.99 13.87 1.69
N ASP A 263 17.57 12.70 1.25
CA ASP A 263 18.25 11.42 1.50
C ASP A 263 19.55 11.31 0.69
N ASP A 264 19.45 11.57 -0.59
CA ASP A 264 20.59 11.49 -1.52
C ASP A 264 21.68 12.51 -1.18
N HIS A 265 21.26 13.66 -0.62
CA HIS A 265 22.15 14.79 -0.28
C HIS A 265 22.23 15.03 1.24
N CYS A 266 21.93 14.04 2.08
CA CYS A 266 21.85 14.22 3.53
C CYS A 266 23.13 14.80 4.17
N ILE A 267 24.29 14.65 3.53
CA ILE A 267 25.57 15.14 4.05
C ILE A 267 25.64 16.68 3.99
N ASP A 268 25.19 17.28 2.89
CA ASP A 268 25.42 18.69 2.55
C ASP A 268 24.14 19.50 2.32
N CYS A 269 22.95 18.86 2.22
CA CYS A 269 21.70 19.60 2.03
C CYS A 269 21.33 20.48 3.24
N THR A 270 20.84 21.65 2.92
CA THR A 270 20.21 22.59 3.86
C THR A 270 18.78 22.87 3.43
N LEU A 271 17.97 23.46 4.32
CA LEU A 271 16.61 23.87 3.97
C LEU A 271 16.61 24.84 2.78
N GLU A 272 17.58 25.77 2.77
CA GLU A 272 17.73 26.79 1.73
C GLU A 272 18.15 26.17 0.40
N SER A 273 19.16 25.27 0.40
CA SER A 273 19.62 24.60 -0.83
C SER A 273 18.56 23.69 -1.42
N THR A 274 17.84 22.95 -0.58
CA THR A 274 16.73 22.10 -1.00
C THR A 274 15.57 22.93 -1.55
N ALA A 275 15.19 24.00 -0.87
CA ALA A 275 14.15 24.91 -1.35
C ALA A 275 14.49 25.55 -2.70
N ALA A 276 15.75 25.98 -2.87
CA ALA A 276 16.23 26.52 -4.15
C ALA A 276 16.21 25.49 -5.27
N HIS A 277 16.58 24.23 -4.98
CA HIS A 277 16.56 23.13 -5.96
C HIS A 277 15.14 22.89 -6.52
N PHE A 278 14.11 22.93 -5.65
CA PHE A 278 12.72 22.72 -6.04
C PHE A 278 11.97 24.01 -6.42
N GLY A 279 12.62 25.18 -6.38
CA GLY A 279 11.98 26.45 -6.66
C GLY A 279 10.96 26.89 -5.60
N PHE A 280 11.12 26.43 -4.35
CA PHE A 280 10.26 26.76 -3.23
C PHE A 280 10.84 27.87 -2.35
N HIS A 281 9.94 28.56 -1.63
CA HIS A 281 10.36 29.37 -0.50
C HIS A 281 10.70 28.47 0.71
N PRO A 282 11.80 28.70 1.46
CA PRO A 282 12.21 27.83 2.57
C PRO A 282 11.11 27.59 3.62
N ASN A 283 10.31 28.60 3.96
CA ASN A 283 9.20 28.45 4.90
C ASN A 283 8.11 27.52 4.38
N TYR A 284 7.83 27.54 3.07
CA TYR A 284 6.88 26.62 2.44
C TYR A 284 7.40 25.17 2.50
N LEU A 285 8.67 24.97 2.11
CA LEU A 285 9.30 23.66 2.16
C LEU A 285 9.32 23.10 3.60
N SER A 286 9.71 23.92 4.59
CA SER A 286 9.73 23.50 6.00
C SER A 286 8.37 23.07 6.51
N ARG A 287 7.30 23.81 6.14
CA ARG A 287 5.93 23.49 6.49
C ARG A 287 5.48 22.20 5.79
N MET A 288 5.70 22.08 4.48
CA MET A 288 5.34 20.90 3.68
C MET A 288 6.00 19.62 4.22
N VAL A 289 7.31 19.67 4.56
CA VAL A 289 8.04 18.55 5.15
C VAL A 289 7.45 18.22 6.52
N LYS A 290 7.20 19.21 7.38
CA LYS A 290 6.66 18.97 8.72
C LYS A 290 5.23 18.45 8.69
N GLU A 291 4.37 18.97 7.82
CA GLU A 291 2.99 18.50 7.66
C GLU A 291 2.96 17.09 7.08
N GLY A 292 3.84 16.78 6.12
CA GLY A 292 3.85 15.47 5.44
C GLY A 292 4.64 14.37 6.14
N THR A 293 5.50 14.70 7.13
CA THR A 293 6.33 13.68 7.82
C THR A 293 6.17 13.69 9.35
N GLY A 294 5.49 14.71 9.90
CA GLY A 294 5.43 14.95 11.34
C GLY A 294 6.74 15.47 11.95
N SER A 295 7.87 15.45 11.21
CA SER A 295 9.21 15.79 11.68
C SER A 295 9.72 17.09 11.06
N ALA A 296 10.54 17.85 11.77
CA ALA A 296 11.16 19.03 11.17
C ALA A 296 12.25 18.63 10.16
N PHE A 297 12.44 19.43 9.11
CA PHE A 297 13.47 19.23 8.08
C PHE A 297 14.84 18.86 8.68
N LYS A 298 15.27 19.63 9.71
CA LYS A 298 16.55 19.43 10.39
C LYS A 298 16.67 18.04 11.04
N ASP A 299 15.59 17.55 11.63
CA ASP A 299 15.58 16.26 12.33
C ASP A 299 15.73 15.12 11.32
N LEU A 300 15.01 15.20 10.19
CA LEU A 300 15.13 14.20 9.11
C LEU A 300 16.54 14.15 8.50
N VAL A 301 17.16 15.32 8.26
CA VAL A 301 18.54 15.36 7.78
C VAL A 301 19.51 14.78 8.81
N SER A 302 19.31 15.07 10.10
CA SER A 302 20.14 14.51 11.17
C SER A 302 20.03 12.99 11.25
N ASP A 303 18.82 12.45 11.14
CA ASP A 303 18.56 11.01 11.13
C ASP A 303 19.19 10.33 9.90
N GLY A 304 19.10 10.96 8.73
CA GLY A 304 19.78 10.49 7.51
C GLY A 304 21.30 10.43 7.69
N ARG A 305 21.91 11.46 8.27
CA ARG A 305 23.35 11.50 8.57
C ARG A 305 23.76 10.41 9.55
N LEU A 306 23.00 10.22 10.62
CA LEU A 306 23.26 9.18 11.61
C LEU A 306 23.15 7.78 11.00
N SER A 307 22.14 7.53 10.20
CA SER A 307 21.95 6.26 9.50
C SER A 307 23.10 5.98 8.54
N ARG A 308 23.57 6.98 7.80
CA ARG A 308 24.71 6.83 6.90
C ARG A 308 26.03 6.64 7.65
N ALA A 309 26.22 7.34 8.75
CA ALA A 309 27.40 7.15 9.62
C ALA A 309 27.43 5.72 10.22
N ALA A 310 26.29 5.24 10.73
CA ALA A 310 26.16 3.89 11.24
C ALA A 310 26.46 2.84 10.15
N PHE A 311 25.94 3.04 8.93
CA PHE A 311 26.22 2.17 7.80
C PHE A 311 27.72 2.12 7.47
N LEU A 312 28.39 3.28 7.39
CA LEU A 312 29.84 3.35 7.10
C LEU A 312 30.67 2.66 8.18
N LEU A 313 30.32 2.86 9.45
CA LEU A 313 31.01 2.20 10.57
C LEU A 313 30.85 0.68 10.56
N LEU A 314 29.72 0.17 10.07
CA LEU A 314 29.47 -1.27 10.03
C LEU A 314 30.03 -1.95 8.76
N THR A 315 30.23 -1.20 7.68
CA THR A 315 30.55 -1.78 6.36
C THR A 315 31.93 -1.41 5.85
N THR A 316 32.64 -0.46 6.50
CA THR A 316 33.97 0.01 6.05
C THR A 316 34.94 0.08 7.20
N GLU A 317 36.23 0.03 6.88
CA GLU A 317 37.36 0.29 7.83
C GLU A 317 37.83 1.76 7.76
N ALA A 318 37.01 2.66 7.21
CA ALA A 318 37.35 4.06 7.07
C ALA A 318 37.53 4.71 8.46
N PRO A 319 38.52 5.59 8.64
CA PRO A 319 38.70 6.29 9.92
C PRO A 319 37.54 7.25 10.18
N ILE A 320 37.11 7.34 11.46
CA ILE A 320 36.00 8.16 11.92
C ILE A 320 36.14 9.66 11.57
N SER A 321 37.37 10.10 11.25
CA SER A 321 37.67 11.47 10.87
C SER A 321 37.45 11.81 9.40
N GLN A 322 37.02 10.87 8.58
CA GLN A 322 36.61 11.09 7.19
C GLN A 322 35.09 11.18 7.08
#